data_54d6585d7f602e3284793542404a660e
#
_entry.id   54d6585d7f602e3284793542404a660e
#
_cell.length_a   1.000
_cell.length_b   1.000
_cell.length_c   1.000
_cell.angle_alpha   90.00
_cell.angle_beta   90.00
_cell.angle_gamma   90.00
#
_symmetry.space_group_name_H-M   'P 1'
#
loop_
_entity.id
_entity.type
_entity.pdbx_description
1 polymer ?
#
loop_
_entity_poly.entity_id
_entity_poly.type
_entity_poly.pdbx_seq_one_letter_code
_entity_poly.pdbx_strand_id
1 'polypeptide(L)'
;KMISGAEVPDSGKLVFGDREFHRMTPHLAQNMGVATIYQEFNLFPTLTVAENIYMGDEIVSDSSPRFYHRNRYLEKAKEVLERVNITVKPEDYVEDMTTAKMQLVEIAKAVAKDARILIMDEPTAPLSTKETEYLFELIETLKKQGVTIIYISHRLEELYRIADRLTIMRDGKKILTSDTQQISRKDLIRHMADRDVEEIDFVSDAEQGGIVLEARNISGNGLRDISFCVHAGEIFGLGGLLGAGRTELVRLLFGADRMEGGQLLLDGKEIEVRSPSQAVSLGI
;
A
#
# COMPACT_ATOMS: atom_id res chain seq x y z
N LYS A 1 0.82 -9.23 -14.61
CA LYS A 1 -0.38 -9.87 -15.19
C LYS A 1 -0.02 -11.04 -16.11
N MET A 2 0.91 -10.91 -17.08
CA MET A 2 1.31 -12.00 -17.98
C MET A 2 1.93 -13.20 -17.23
N ILE A 3 2.81 -12.96 -16.27
CA ILE A 3 3.45 -14.02 -15.45
C ILE A 3 2.41 -14.78 -14.61
N SER A 4 1.42 -14.08 -14.08
CA SER A 4 0.32 -14.68 -13.31
C SER A 4 -0.76 -15.33 -14.19
N GLY A 5 -0.64 -15.22 -15.53
CA GLY A 5 -1.59 -15.77 -16.47
C GLY A 5 -2.91 -15.02 -16.61
N ALA A 6 -3.03 -13.84 -15.99
CA ALA A 6 -4.22 -12.99 -16.10
C ALA A 6 -4.35 -12.34 -17.50
N GLU A 7 -3.22 -12.15 -18.18
CA GLU A 7 -3.16 -11.63 -19.55
C GLU A 7 -2.25 -12.51 -20.41
N VAL A 8 -2.59 -12.63 -21.68
CA VAL A 8 -1.78 -13.39 -22.65
C VAL A 8 -0.83 -12.43 -23.36
N PRO A 9 0.47 -12.74 -23.45
CA PRO A 9 1.40 -11.94 -24.23
C PRO A 9 1.09 -12.02 -25.72
N ASP A 10 1.18 -10.90 -26.43
CA ASP A 10 1.01 -10.84 -27.90
C ASP A 10 2.16 -11.55 -28.62
N SER A 11 3.33 -11.56 -28.04
CA SER A 11 4.53 -12.20 -28.59
C SER A 11 5.53 -12.57 -27.48
N GLY A 12 6.51 -13.39 -27.82
CA GLY A 12 7.54 -13.82 -26.89
C GLY A 12 7.21 -15.11 -26.17
N LYS A 13 7.98 -15.41 -25.13
CA LYS A 13 7.84 -16.62 -24.31
C LYS A 13 8.19 -16.35 -22.85
N LEU A 14 7.56 -17.07 -21.95
CA LEU A 14 7.89 -17.14 -20.53
C LEU A 14 8.70 -18.41 -20.30
N VAL A 15 9.79 -18.33 -19.55
CA VAL A 15 10.65 -19.46 -19.24
C VAL A 15 10.68 -19.66 -17.72
N PHE A 16 10.31 -20.86 -17.27
CA PHE A 16 10.35 -21.27 -15.87
C PHE A 16 11.22 -22.52 -15.75
N GLY A 17 12.44 -22.35 -15.23
CA GLY A 17 13.44 -23.40 -15.28
C GLY A 17 13.71 -23.80 -16.73
N ASP A 18 13.50 -25.09 -17.04
CA ASP A 18 13.69 -25.64 -18.39
C ASP A 18 12.41 -25.66 -19.25
N ARG A 19 11.31 -25.10 -18.75
CA ARG A 19 10.03 -25.10 -19.44
C ARG A 19 9.71 -23.75 -20.07
N GLU A 20 9.29 -23.78 -21.34
CA GLU A 20 8.90 -22.61 -22.13
C GLU A 20 7.38 -22.56 -22.30
N PHE A 21 6.78 -21.37 -22.15
CA PHE A 21 5.36 -21.13 -22.29
C PHE A 21 5.11 -19.93 -23.19
N HIS A 22 4.31 -20.09 -24.23
CA HIS A 22 3.81 -18.98 -25.07
C HIS A 22 2.49 -18.43 -24.52
N ARG A 23 1.79 -19.21 -23.71
CA ARG A 23 0.58 -18.83 -23.00
C ARG A 23 0.65 -19.31 -21.58
N MET A 24 0.27 -18.46 -20.66
CA MET A 24 0.08 -18.80 -19.26
C MET A 24 -1.41 -18.63 -18.91
N THR A 25 -1.95 -19.53 -18.12
CA THR A 25 -3.26 -19.36 -17.46
C THR A 25 -3.07 -19.21 -15.96
N PRO A 26 -4.01 -18.60 -15.21
CA PRO A 26 -3.88 -18.47 -13.76
C PRO A 26 -3.65 -19.82 -13.07
N HIS A 27 -4.37 -20.86 -13.49
CA HIS A 27 -4.21 -22.21 -12.95
C HIS A 27 -2.81 -22.79 -13.23
N LEU A 28 -2.29 -22.59 -14.46
CA LEU A 28 -0.94 -23.05 -14.81
C LEU A 28 0.14 -22.27 -14.02
N ALA A 29 -0.02 -20.96 -13.88
CA ALA A 29 0.87 -20.13 -13.08
C ALA A 29 0.91 -20.60 -11.62
N GLN A 30 -0.26 -20.87 -11.03
CA GLN A 30 -0.37 -21.42 -9.68
C GLN A 30 0.32 -22.78 -9.56
N ASN A 31 0.13 -23.69 -10.50
CA ASN A 31 0.80 -25.00 -10.53
C ASN A 31 2.34 -24.89 -10.68
N MET A 32 2.81 -23.79 -11.26
CA MET A 32 4.24 -23.46 -11.34
C MET A 32 4.77 -22.79 -10.07
N GLY A 33 3.92 -22.59 -9.07
CA GLY A 33 4.24 -21.94 -7.82
C GLY A 33 4.28 -20.41 -7.92
N VAL A 34 3.56 -19.80 -8.86
CA VAL A 34 3.42 -18.35 -8.96
C VAL A 34 2.17 -17.90 -8.19
N ALA A 35 2.35 -17.04 -7.22
CA ALA A 35 1.27 -16.34 -6.52
C ALA A 35 1.39 -14.84 -6.73
N THR A 36 0.26 -14.14 -6.75
CA THR A 36 0.21 -12.69 -6.94
C THR A 36 -0.64 -12.05 -5.85
N ILE A 37 -0.07 -11.06 -5.19
CA ILE A 37 -0.77 -10.17 -4.28
C ILE A 37 -1.05 -8.90 -5.07
N TYR A 38 -2.32 -8.60 -5.26
CA TYR A 38 -2.78 -7.42 -5.99
C TYR A 38 -2.92 -6.22 -5.05
N GLN A 39 -3.04 -5.04 -5.62
CA GLN A 39 -3.30 -3.80 -4.89
C GLN A 39 -4.67 -3.83 -4.17
N GLU A 40 -5.66 -4.49 -4.76
CA GLU A 40 -6.96 -4.77 -4.14
C GLU A 40 -6.94 -6.17 -3.50
N PHE A 41 -7.49 -6.29 -2.29
CA PHE A 41 -7.52 -7.56 -1.58
C PHE A 41 -8.47 -8.56 -2.23
N ASN A 42 -7.99 -9.77 -2.43
CA ASN A 42 -8.78 -10.92 -2.88
C ASN A 42 -9.21 -11.79 -1.68
N LEU A 43 -9.73 -11.14 -0.64
CA LEU A 43 -10.24 -11.77 0.57
C LEU A 43 -11.76 -11.63 0.64
N PHE A 44 -12.40 -12.64 1.21
CA PHE A 44 -13.82 -12.62 1.50
C PHE A 44 -14.04 -12.10 2.93
N PRO A 45 -14.63 -10.91 3.11
CA PRO A 45 -14.72 -10.26 4.42
C PRO A 45 -15.47 -11.08 5.46
N THR A 46 -16.54 -11.77 5.04
CA THR A 46 -17.42 -12.57 5.89
C THR A 46 -16.85 -13.94 6.27
N LEU A 47 -15.67 -14.29 5.81
CA LEU A 47 -15.00 -15.54 6.12
C LEU A 47 -13.83 -15.33 7.08
N THR A 48 -13.49 -16.39 7.81
CA THR A 48 -12.33 -16.41 8.70
C THR A 48 -11.01 -16.40 7.92
N VAL A 49 -9.91 -16.10 8.60
CA VAL A 49 -8.54 -16.18 8.05
C VAL A 49 -8.27 -17.57 7.48
N ALA A 50 -8.58 -18.63 8.23
CA ALA A 50 -8.36 -20.00 7.78
C ALA A 50 -9.15 -20.33 6.52
N GLU A 51 -10.40 -19.90 6.44
CA GLU A 51 -11.24 -20.09 5.26
C GLU A 51 -10.71 -19.31 4.06
N ASN A 52 -10.22 -18.08 4.24
CA ASN A 52 -9.62 -17.28 3.17
C ASN A 52 -8.31 -17.88 2.65
N ILE A 53 -7.47 -18.43 3.53
CA ILE A 53 -6.20 -19.06 3.15
C ILE A 53 -6.43 -20.26 2.25
N TYR A 54 -7.40 -21.10 2.59
CA TYR A 54 -7.64 -22.40 1.91
C TYR A 54 -8.86 -22.42 0.99
N MET A 55 -9.51 -21.26 0.73
CA MET A 55 -10.61 -21.20 -0.21
C MET A 55 -10.19 -21.65 -1.61
N GLY A 56 -10.96 -22.56 -2.19
CA GLY A 56 -10.69 -23.13 -3.50
C GLY A 56 -9.63 -24.24 -3.50
N ASP A 57 -8.97 -24.50 -2.37
CA ASP A 57 -8.18 -25.71 -2.19
C ASP A 57 -9.10 -26.78 -1.57
N GLU A 58 -9.54 -27.72 -2.38
CA GLU A 58 -10.12 -28.93 -1.84
C GLU A 58 -9.01 -29.62 -1.03
N ILE A 59 -9.04 -29.42 0.30
CA ILE A 59 -8.28 -30.29 1.20
C ILE A 59 -8.98 -31.65 1.09
N VAL A 60 -8.67 -32.35 0.01
CA VAL A 60 -9.17 -33.68 -0.27
C VAL A 60 -8.74 -34.55 0.91
N SER A 61 -9.69 -34.86 1.78
CA SER A 61 -9.50 -35.98 2.68
C SER A 61 -9.62 -37.24 1.84
N ASP A 62 -8.66 -38.16 1.96
CA ASP A 62 -8.57 -39.41 1.26
C ASP A 62 -9.84 -40.33 1.38
N SER A 63 -10.88 -39.88 2.04
CA SER A 63 -12.03 -40.74 2.34
C SER A 63 -13.42 -40.13 2.18
N SER A 64 -13.60 -38.83 1.89
CA SER A 64 -14.93 -38.28 1.56
C SER A 64 -14.86 -36.80 1.10
N PRO A 65 -15.25 -36.50 -0.15
CA PRO A 65 -15.20 -35.11 -0.70
C PRO A 65 -16.36 -34.23 -0.20
N ARG A 66 -17.10 -34.59 0.82
CA ARG A 66 -18.37 -33.94 1.23
C ARG A 66 -18.36 -33.23 2.58
N PHE A 67 -17.31 -33.31 3.37
CA PHE A 67 -17.31 -32.69 4.71
C PHE A 67 -16.24 -31.63 4.86
N TYR A 68 -16.68 -30.40 5.07
CA TYR A 68 -15.87 -29.29 5.53
C TYR A 68 -15.36 -29.58 6.94
N HIS A 69 -14.08 -29.88 7.11
CA HIS A 69 -13.45 -30.13 8.40
C HIS A 69 -12.84 -28.85 8.95
N ARG A 70 -13.66 -27.98 9.54
CA ARG A 70 -13.24 -26.69 10.11
C ARG A 70 -11.95 -26.77 10.94
N ASN A 71 -11.86 -27.74 11.83
CA ASN A 71 -10.68 -27.88 12.70
C ASN A 71 -9.38 -28.12 11.90
N ARG A 72 -9.44 -28.88 10.83
CA ARG A 72 -8.27 -29.13 9.97
C ARG A 72 -7.80 -27.88 9.23
N TYR A 73 -8.74 -27.03 8.81
CA TYR A 73 -8.40 -25.74 8.21
C TYR A 73 -7.73 -24.82 9.24
N LEU A 74 -8.25 -24.77 10.46
CA LEU A 74 -7.70 -23.98 11.56
C LEU A 74 -6.27 -24.40 11.90
N GLU A 75 -6.03 -25.74 12.06
CA GLU A 75 -4.70 -26.29 12.36
C GLU A 75 -3.69 -25.93 11.26
N LYS A 76 -4.03 -26.20 9.99
CA LYS A 76 -3.16 -25.89 8.86
C LYS A 76 -2.91 -24.39 8.70
N ALA A 77 -3.93 -23.55 8.89
CA ALA A 77 -3.75 -22.10 8.86
C ALA A 77 -2.81 -21.62 9.96
N LYS A 78 -2.93 -22.19 11.16
CA LYS A 78 -2.03 -21.90 12.27
C LYS A 78 -0.58 -22.25 11.93
N GLU A 79 -0.32 -23.43 11.36
CA GLU A 79 1.03 -23.83 10.93
C GLU A 79 1.62 -22.85 9.90
N VAL A 80 0.82 -22.41 8.93
CA VAL A 80 1.28 -21.43 7.93
C VAL A 80 1.59 -20.08 8.56
N LEU A 81 0.69 -19.57 9.41
CA LEU A 81 0.87 -18.30 10.09
C LEU A 81 2.11 -18.29 11.00
N GLU A 82 2.34 -19.39 11.73
CA GLU A 82 3.53 -19.58 12.56
C GLU A 82 4.82 -19.63 11.71
N ARG A 83 4.80 -20.36 10.57
CA ARG A 83 5.95 -20.47 9.65
C ARG A 83 6.45 -19.13 9.16
N VAL A 84 5.54 -18.16 8.99
CA VAL A 84 5.87 -16.81 8.50
C VAL A 84 5.80 -15.74 9.59
N ASN A 85 5.67 -16.16 10.86
CA ASN A 85 5.62 -15.28 12.03
C ASN A 85 4.52 -14.19 11.95
N ILE A 86 3.35 -14.55 11.41
CA ILE A 86 2.18 -13.66 11.32
C ILE A 86 1.30 -13.82 12.56
N THR A 87 1.08 -12.70 13.28
CA THR A 87 0.32 -12.66 14.54
C THR A 87 -1.18 -12.41 14.34
N VAL A 88 -1.80 -13.21 13.46
CA VAL A 88 -3.24 -13.20 13.20
C VAL A 88 -3.80 -14.57 13.61
N LYS A 89 -5.01 -14.61 14.17
CA LYS A 89 -5.61 -15.88 14.56
C LYS A 89 -6.38 -16.49 13.38
N PRO A 90 -6.32 -17.82 13.18
CA PRO A 90 -7.06 -18.50 12.12
C PRO A 90 -8.58 -18.29 12.18
N GLU A 91 -9.13 -18.07 13.38
CA GLU A 91 -10.55 -17.90 13.66
C GLU A 91 -11.06 -16.47 13.44
N ASP A 92 -10.16 -15.47 13.36
CA ASP A 92 -10.54 -14.06 13.21
C ASP A 92 -11.24 -13.86 11.85
N TYR A 93 -12.28 -13.03 11.83
CA TYR A 93 -12.96 -12.64 10.59
C TYR A 93 -12.19 -11.52 9.89
N VAL A 94 -12.15 -11.57 8.56
CA VAL A 94 -11.40 -10.60 7.76
C VAL A 94 -12.04 -9.20 7.83
N GLU A 95 -13.37 -9.10 7.94
CA GLU A 95 -14.08 -7.82 8.07
C GLU A 95 -13.70 -7.00 9.32
N ASP A 96 -13.22 -7.68 10.37
CA ASP A 96 -12.78 -7.05 11.62
C ASP A 96 -11.30 -6.63 11.59
N MET A 97 -10.61 -6.82 10.46
CA MET A 97 -9.16 -6.60 10.36
C MET A 97 -8.80 -5.22 9.84
N THR A 98 -7.65 -4.73 10.30
CA THR A 98 -6.99 -3.59 9.63
C THR A 98 -6.45 -4.03 8.26
N THR A 99 -6.30 -3.06 7.36
CA THR A 99 -5.72 -3.26 6.02
C THR A 99 -4.37 -3.97 6.06
N ALA A 100 -3.52 -3.64 7.04
CA ALA A 100 -2.24 -4.32 7.24
C ALA A 100 -2.39 -5.80 7.57
N LYS A 101 -3.34 -6.16 8.44
CA LYS A 101 -3.61 -7.57 8.75
C LYS A 101 -4.17 -8.33 7.55
N MET A 102 -5.03 -7.68 6.74
CA MET A 102 -5.52 -8.27 5.48
C MET A 102 -4.35 -8.56 4.52
N GLN A 103 -3.38 -7.65 4.41
CA GLN A 103 -2.17 -7.86 3.61
C GLN A 103 -1.38 -9.10 4.06
N LEU A 104 -1.25 -9.30 5.37
CA LEU A 104 -0.58 -10.47 5.94
C LEU A 104 -1.34 -11.77 5.64
N VAL A 105 -2.67 -11.73 5.64
CA VAL A 105 -3.51 -12.88 5.27
C VAL A 105 -3.33 -13.25 3.79
N GLU A 106 -3.25 -12.27 2.89
CA GLU A 106 -2.93 -12.50 1.46
C GLU A 106 -1.57 -13.18 1.29
N ILE A 107 -0.55 -12.75 2.05
CA ILE A 107 0.77 -13.38 2.02
C ILE A 107 0.69 -14.80 2.56
N ALA A 108 0.00 -15.03 3.68
CA ALA A 108 -0.19 -16.36 4.25
C ALA A 108 -0.89 -17.31 3.26
N LYS A 109 -1.90 -16.81 2.53
CA LYS A 109 -2.59 -17.54 1.45
C LYS A 109 -1.63 -17.95 0.32
N ALA A 110 -0.73 -17.07 -0.09
CA ALA A 110 0.29 -17.39 -1.09
C ALA A 110 1.29 -18.44 -0.59
N VAL A 111 1.73 -18.32 0.66
CA VAL A 111 2.66 -19.26 1.29
C VAL A 111 2.02 -20.64 1.52
N ALA A 112 0.74 -20.69 1.87
CA ALA A 112 -0.01 -21.94 2.03
C ALA A 112 -0.07 -22.76 0.73
N LYS A 113 0.04 -22.09 -0.42
CA LYS A 113 0.08 -22.70 -1.75
C LYS A 113 1.50 -23.03 -2.24
N ASP A 114 2.47 -23.06 -1.34
CA ASP A 114 3.88 -23.32 -1.64
C ASP A 114 4.42 -22.46 -2.79
N ALA A 115 4.09 -21.17 -2.75
CA ALA A 115 4.54 -20.21 -3.75
C ALA A 115 6.06 -20.18 -3.81
N ARG A 116 6.60 -20.39 -5.01
CA ARG A 116 8.04 -20.27 -5.33
C ARG A 116 8.39 -18.88 -5.85
N ILE A 117 7.41 -18.23 -6.47
CA ILE A 117 7.49 -16.86 -6.99
C ILE A 117 6.30 -16.09 -6.46
N LEU A 118 6.56 -15.03 -5.72
CA LEU A 118 5.55 -14.15 -5.17
C LEU A 118 5.64 -12.78 -5.84
N ILE A 119 4.58 -12.39 -6.53
CA ILE A 119 4.46 -11.07 -7.16
C ILE A 119 3.68 -10.18 -6.21
N MET A 120 4.25 -9.05 -5.82
CA MET A 120 3.62 -8.04 -4.97
C MET A 120 3.46 -6.73 -5.75
N ASP A 121 2.23 -6.27 -5.92
CA ASP A 121 1.90 -5.04 -6.66
C ASP A 121 1.51 -3.94 -5.67
N GLU A 122 2.42 -2.98 -5.45
CA GLU A 122 2.31 -1.86 -4.50
C GLU A 122 1.82 -2.26 -3.09
N PRO A 123 2.44 -3.27 -2.44
CA PRO A 123 1.88 -3.87 -1.23
C PRO A 123 1.91 -2.93 0.00
N THR A 124 2.63 -1.82 -0.06
CA THR A 124 2.77 -0.85 1.04
C THR A 124 1.86 0.35 0.93
N ALA A 125 1.12 0.51 -0.19
CA ALA A 125 0.28 1.69 -0.42
C ALA A 125 -0.69 2.00 0.75
N PRO A 126 -1.36 1.00 1.37
CA PRO A 126 -2.28 1.23 2.47
C PRO A 126 -1.64 1.14 3.87
N LEU A 127 -0.31 0.95 3.97
CA LEU A 127 0.37 0.64 5.22
C LEU A 127 1.00 1.87 5.87
N SER A 128 0.99 1.90 7.20
CA SER A 128 1.81 2.83 7.99
C SER A 128 3.31 2.44 7.91
N THR A 129 4.20 3.35 8.31
CA THR A 129 5.65 3.10 8.33
C THR A 129 6.00 1.85 9.14
N LYS A 130 5.38 1.66 10.33
CA LYS A 130 5.62 0.50 11.18
C LYS A 130 5.16 -0.81 10.52
N GLU A 131 4.02 -0.80 9.84
CA GLU A 131 3.49 -1.96 9.15
C GLU A 131 4.32 -2.29 7.90
N THR A 132 4.86 -1.28 7.23
CA THR A 132 5.80 -1.44 6.11
C THR A 132 7.10 -2.14 6.56
N GLU A 133 7.68 -1.74 7.69
CA GLU A 133 8.87 -2.41 8.24
C GLU A 133 8.57 -3.88 8.57
N TYR A 134 7.43 -4.18 9.17
CA TYR A 134 7.02 -5.55 9.43
C TYR A 134 6.87 -6.37 8.13
N LEU A 135 6.29 -5.77 7.08
CA LEU A 135 6.21 -6.41 5.77
C LEU A 135 7.61 -6.71 5.19
N PHE A 136 8.57 -5.80 5.36
CA PHE A 136 9.94 -6.03 4.87
C PHE A 136 10.64 -7.16 5.64
N GLU A 137 10.46 -7.26 6.95
CA GLU A 137 10.96 -8.39 7.74
C GLU A 137 10.37 -9.73 7.27
N LEU A 138 9.08 -9.72 6.94
CA LEU A 138 8.41 -10.89 6.37
C LEU A 138 8.96 -11.26 4.98
N ILE A 139 9.19 -10.28 4.10
CA ILE A 139 9.81 -10.45 2.79
C ILE A 139 11.20 -11.09 2.93
N GLU A 140 12.02 -10.60 3.85
CA GLU A 140 13.35 -11.18 4.13
C GLU A 140 13.26 -12.62 4.65
N THR A 141 12.25 -12.91 5.46
CA THR A 141 12.00 -14.28 5.95
C THR A 141 11.63 -15.23 4.80
N LEU A 142 10.74 -14.80 3.91
CA LEU A 142 10.35 -15.57 2.73
C LEU A 142 11.53 -15.78 1.77
N LYS A 143 12.34 -14.76 1.56
CA LYS A 143 13.56 -14.82 0.76
C LYS A 143 14.55 -15.86 1.32
N LYS A 144 14.76 -15.90 2.64
CA LYS A 144 15.59 -16.92 3.30
C LYS A 144 15.04 -18.34 3.16
N GLN A 145 13.71 -18.48 3.02
CA GLN A 145 13.04 -19.76 2.74
C GLN A 145 13.10 -20.16 1.25
N GLY A 146 13.75 -19.36 0.40
CA GLY A 146 13.94 -19.63 -1.03
C GLY A 146 12.80 -19.14 -1.92
N VAL A 147 11.89 -18.32 -1.42
CA VAL A 147 10.85 -17.70 -2.25
C VAL A 147 11.44 -16.55 -3.05
N THR A 148 11.26 -16.57 -4.36
CA THR A 148 11.64 -15.47 -5.25
C THR A 148 10.53 -14.41 -5.24
N ILE A 149 10.91 -13.13 -5.07
CA ILE A 149 9.93 -12.05 -4.97
C ILE A 149 10.09 -11.10 -6.15
N ILE A 150 8.99 -10.78 -6.82
CA ILE A 150 8.86 -9.70 -7.80
C ILE A 150 8.08 -8.58 -7.13
N TYR A 151 8.79 -7.53 -6.75
CA TYR A 151 8.23 -6.42 -6.01
C TYR A 151 8.03 -5.22 -6.93
N ILE A 152 6.80 -4.72 -7.03
CA ILE A 152 6.43 -3.57 -7.85
C ILE A 152 6.14 -2.41 -6.91
N SER A 153 6.86 -1.32 -7.04
CA SER A 153 6.65 -0.09 -6.28
C SER A 153 7.15 1.12 -7.07
N HIS A 154 6.53 2.27 -6.84
CA HIS A 154 7.03 3.58 -7.27
C HIS A 154 7.82 4.30 -6.17
N ARG A 155 7.91 3.73 -4.98
CA ARG A 155 8.64 4.27 -3.81
C ARG A 155 10.09 3.80 -3.84
N LEU A 156 11.00 4.71 -4.15
CA LEU A 156 12.41 4.38 -4.34
C LEU A 156 13.06 3.84 -3.06
N GLU A 157 12.69 4.39 -1.90
CA GLU A 157 13.20 3.96 -0.60
C GLU A 157 12.97 2.47 -0.36
N GLU A 158 11.80 1.96 -0.75
CA GLU A 158 11.44 0.55 -0.62
C GLU A 158 12.33 -0.32 -1.51
N LEU A 159 12.50 0.09 -2.78
CA LEU A 159 13.32 -0.66 -3.74
C LEU A 159 14.78 -0.77 -3.28
N TYR A 160 15.37 0.33 -2.78
CA TYR A 160 16.73 0.30 -2.24
C TYR A 160 16.86 -0.51 -0.96
N ARG A 161 15.76 -0.67 -0.19
CA ARG A 161 15.74 -1.41 1.07
C ARG A 161 15.71 -2.91 0.88
N ILE A 162 14.95 -3.42 -0.12
CA ILE A 162 14.64 -4.86 -0.21
C ILE A 162 15.08 -5.53 -1.52
N ALA A 163 15.29 -4.77 -2.61
CA ALA A 163 15.57 -5.37 -3.91
C ALA A 163 17.05 -5.65 -4.12
N ASP A 164 17.37 -6.84 -4.60
CA ASP A 164 18.74 -7.18 -5.06
C ASP A 164 19.02 -6.55 -6.43
N ARG A 165 18.02 -6.57 -7.33
CA ARG A 165 18.07 -6.05 -8.70
C ARG A 165 16.84 -5.22 -9.02
N LEU A 166 17.05 -4.20 -9.84
CA LEU A 166 15.98 -3.30 -10.32
C LEU A 166 15.83 -3.43 -11.83
N THR A 167 14.58 -3.44 -12.29
CA THR A 167 14.24 -3.26 -13.70
C THR A 167 13.38 -2.01 -13.84
N ILE A 168 13.87 -1.03 -14.58
CA ILE A 168 13.15 0.20 -14.87
C ILE A 168 12.32 0.01 -16.12
N MET A 169 11.03 0.32 -16.02
CA MET A 169 10.08 0.33 -17.12
C MET A 169 9.50 1.73 -17.29
N ARG A 170 9.35 2.15 -18.54
CA ARG A 170 8.72 3.42 -18.91
C ARG A 170 7.97 3.24 -20.22
N ASP A 171 6.73 3.71 -20.30
CA ASP A 171 5.87 3.63 -21.49
C ASP A 171 5.77 2.20 -22.08
N GLY A 172 5.68 1.19 -21.19
CA GLY A 172 5.63 -0.22 -21.57
C GLY A 172 6.95 -0.82 -22.03
N LYS A 173 8.06 -0.07 -22.02
CA LYS A 173 9.38 -0.54 -22.46
C LYS A 173 10.32 -0.73 -21.28
N LYS A 174 11.14 -1.79 -21.36
CA LYS A 174 12.25 -1.97 -20.44
C LYS A 174 13.37 -0.97 -20.80
N ILE A 175 13.73 -0.12 -19.86
CA ILE A 175 14.81 0.86 -20.03
C ILE A 175 16.15 0.26 -19.60
N LEU A 176 16.20 -0.26 -18.36
CA LEU A 176 17.45 -0.77 -17.76
C LEU A 176 17.13 -1.90 -16.78
N THR A 177 18.06 -2.83 -16.64
CA THR A 177 18.13 -3.76 -15.49
C THR A 177 19.53 -3.64 -14.88
N SER A 178 19.61 -3.43 -13.56
CA SER A 178 20.86 -3.26 -12.82
C SER A 178 20.73 -3.89 -11.42
N ASP A 179 21.86 -4.22 -10.81
CA ASP A 179 21.92 -4.46 -9.39
C ASP A 179 21.61 -3.18 -8.63
N THR A 180 20.86 -3.29 -7.54
CA THR A 180 20.41 -2.13 -6.77
C THR A 180 21.58 -1.28 -6.26
N GLN A 181 22.67 -1.92 -5.87
CA GLN A 181 23.86 -1.24 -5.36
C GLN A 181 24.68 -0.51 -6.44
N GLN A 182 24.44 -0.79 -7.73
CA GLN A 182 25.21 -0.22 -8.85
C GLN A 182 24.53 0.99 -9.49
N ILE A 183 23.29 1.29 -9.13
CA ILE A 183 22.56 2.43 -9.67
C ILE A 183 22.32 3.47 -8.58
N SER A 184 22.72 4.72 -8.85
CA SER A 184 22.44 5.82 -7.93
C SER A 184 20.94 6.20 -7.95
N ARG A 185 20.45 6.79 -6.85
CA ARG A 185 19.07 7.31 -6.77
C ARG A 185 18.79 8.33 -7.88
N LYS A 186 19.76 9.19 -8.17
CA LYS A 186 19.67 10.22 -9.22
C LYS A 186 19.52 9.59 -10.61
N ASP A 187 20.35 8.59 -10.92
CA ASP A 187 20.28 7.90 -12.21
C ASP A 187 18.98 7.10 -12.35
N LEU A 188 18.51 6.48 -11.24
CA LEU A 188 17.23 5.77 -11.24
C LEU A 188 16.08 6.71 -11.59
N ILE A 189 15.99 7.89 -10.93
CA ILE A 189 14.98 8.91 -11.19
C ILE A 189 15.09 9.40 -12.65
N ARG A 190 16.31 9.68 -13.13
CA ARG A 190 16.54 10.09 -14.51
C ARG A 190 16.01 9.08 -15.53
N HIS A 191 16.28 7.80 -15.32
CA HIS A 191 15.78 6.73 -16.19
C HIS A 191 14.26 6.54 -16.13
N MET A 192 13.64 6.81 -14.98
CA MET A 192 12.18 6.74 -14.82
C MET A 192 11.48 7.94 -15.47
N ALA A 193 12.00 9.16 -15.29
CA ALA A 193 11.34 10.39 -15.68
C ALA A 193 11.67 10.88 -17.10
N ASP A 194 12.71 10.35 -17.77
CA ASP A 194 13.25 10.82 -19.06
C ASP A 194 13.69 12.28 -19.05
N ARG A 195 14.00 12.80 -17.89
CA ARG A 195 14.46 14.19 -17.70
C ARG A 195 15.61 14.16 -16.69
N ASP A 196 16.56 15.03 -16.90
CA ASP A 196 17.42 15.42 -15.79
C ASP A 196 16.51 16.13 -14.79
N VAL A 197 16.15 15.39 -13.72
CA VAL A 197 15.49 16.01 -12.58
C VAL A 197 16.60 16.78 -11.87
N GLU A 198 16.81 18.02 -12.29
CA GLU A 198 17.42 19.00 -11.42
C GLU A 198 16.53 19.00 -10.17
N GLU A 199 17.13 18.93 -8.99
CA GLU A 199 16.40 19.26 -7.78
C GLU A 199 15.82 20.65 -8.04
N ILE A 200 14.54 20.70 -8.34
CA ILE A 200 13.83 21.96 -8.42
C ILE A 200 13.74 22.38 -6.95
N ASP A 201 14.73 23.10 -6.50
CA ASP A 201 14.55 23.95 -5.33
C ASP A 201 13.41 24.90 -5.71
N PHE A 202 12.20 24.55 -5.28
CA PHE A 202 11.08 25.48 -5.30
C PHE A 202 11.40 26.59 -4.30
N VAL A 203 12.31 27.46 -4.68
CA VAL A 203 12.41 28.77 -4.05
C VAL A 203 11.23 29.54 -4.62
N SER A 204 10.19 29.68 -3.84
CA SER A 204 9.10 30.59 -4.16
C SER A 204 9.66 31.99 -4.06
N ASP A 205 10.01 32.61 -5.21
CA ASP A 205 10.31 34.03 -5.29
C ASP A 205 9.06 34.93 -5.15
N ALA A 206 7.90 34.31 -4.82
CA ALA A 206 6.68 35.05 -4.57
C ALA A 206 6.84 35.84 -3.25
N GLU A 207 6.80 37.16 -3.34
CA GLU A 207 6.66 38.04 -2.17
C GLU A 207 5.40 37.56 -1.41
N GLN A 208 5.57 37.13 -0.17
CA GLN A 208 4.44 36.77 0.68
C GLN A 208 3.56 38.01 0.87
N GLY A 209 2.31 37.90 0.43
CA GLY A 209 1.30 38.92 0.66
C GLY A 209 0.85 39.00 2.12
N GLY A 210 -0.19 39.78 2.37
CA GLY A 210 -0.82 39.85 3.69
C GLY A 210 -1.43 38.51 4.14
N ILE A 211 -1.67 38.33 5.43
CA ILE A 211 -2.36 37.17 5.99
C ILE A 211 -3.79 37.13 5.47
N VAL A 212 -4.15 36.04 4.79
CA VAL A 212 -5.50 35.77 4.28
C VAL A 212 -6.31 34.94 5.25
N LEU A 213 -5.72 33.88 5.80
CA LEU A 213 -6.38 33.00 6.77
C LEU A 213 -5.55 32.90 8.04
N GLU A 214 -6.16 33.11 9.19
CA GLU A 214 -5.50 32.94 10.47
C GLU A 214 -6.36 32.07 11.38
N ALA A 215 -5.77 31.00 11.88
CA ALA A 215 -6.35 30.11 12.89
C ALA A 215 -5.70 30.41 14.24
N ARG A 216 -6.49 30.69 15.27
CA ARG A 216 -6.05 30.97 16.62
C ARG A 216 -6.65 29.97 17.60
N ASN A 217 -5.81 29.14 18.20
CA ASN A 217 -6.18 28.18 19.26
C ASN A 217 -7.37 27.29 18.89
N ILE A 218 -7.48 26.90 17.61
CA ILE A 218 -8.58 26.06 17.14
C ILE A 218 -8.57 24.71 17.85
N SER A 219 -9.74 24.30 18.35
CA SER A 219 -9.97 23.02 18.99
C SER A 219 -11.26 22.39 18.50
N GLY A 220 -11.32 21.06 18.41
CA GLY A 220 -12.47 20.28 17.98
C GLY A 220 -12.06 19.01 17.27
N ASN A 221 -12.94 18.05 17.15
CA ASN A 221 -12.71 16.76 16.50
C ASN A 221 -11.39 16.07 16.94
N GLY A 222 -11.07 16.14 18.25
CA GLY A 222 -9.84 15.57 18.84
C GLY A 222 -8.60 16.46 18.74
N LEU A 223 -8.65 17.58 18.03
CA LEU A 223 -7.57 18.56 17.96
C LEU A 223 -7.65 19.56 19.13
N ARG A 224 -6.48 20.06 19.55
CA ARG A 224 -6.39 21.02 20.64
C ARG A 224 -5.35 22.10 20.31
N ASP A 225 -5.76 23.34 20.49
CA ASP A 225 -4.87 24.52 20.50
C ASP A 225 -4.01 24.68 19.23
N ILE A 226 -4.61 24.50 18.06
CA ILE A 226 -3.95 24.63 16.76
C ILE A 226 -3.97 26.09 16.33
N SER A 227 -2.79 26.65 16.06
CA SER A 227 -2.64 28.03 15.57
C SER A 227 -1.68 28.09 14.39
N PHE A 228 -2.05 28.81 13.34
CA PHE A 228 -1.24 29.07 12.17
C PHE A 228 -1.82 30.24 11.36
N CYS A 229 -1.04 30.77 10.42
CA CYS A 229 -1.48 31.75 9.44
C CYS A 229 -1.10 31.32 8.04
N VAL A 230 -1.88 31.74 7.05
CA VAL A 230 -1.64 31.52 5.61
C VAL A 230 -1.64 32.85 4.91
N HIS A 231 -0.63 33.12 4.08
CA HIS A 231 -0.45 34.38 3.37
C HIS A 231 -0.98 34.30 1.94
N ALA A 232 -1.29 35.44 1.36
CA ALA A 232 -1.69 35.52 -0.04
C ALA A 232 -0.55 35.05 -0.95
N GLY A 233 -0.88 34.16 -1.90
CA GLY A 233 0.10 33.56 -2.82
C GLY A 233 0.98 32.45 -2.22
N GLU A 234 0.73 32.06 -0.95
CA GLU A 234 1.45 30.99 -0.28
C GLU A 234 0.88 29.61 -0.59
N ILE A 235 1.74 28.59 -0.69
CA ILE A 235 1.37 27.18 -0.59
C ILE A 235 1.70 26.72 0.83
N PHE A 236 0.67 26.65 1.69
CA PHE A 236 0.82 26.21 3.06
C PHE A 236 0.68 24.69 3.17
N GLY A 237 1.75 23.99 3.51
CA GLY A 237 1.78 22.52 3.62
C GLY A 237 1.42 22.01 5.00
N LEU A 238 0.44 21.10 5.10
CA LEU A 238 0.09 20.36 6.32
C LEU A 238 0.75 18.99 6.30
N GLY A 239 1.87 18.83 7.00
CA GLY A 239 2.62 17.58 7.14
C GLY A 239 2.25 16.80 8.40
N GLY A 240 2.46 15.48 8.40
CA GLY A 240 2.29 14.62 9.57
C GLY A 240 2.06 13.15 9.23
N LEU A 241 2.23 12.26 10.20
CA LEU A 241 1.96 10.82 10.05
C LEU A 241 0.45 10.52 9.95
N LEU A 242 0.12 9.29 9.58
CA LEU A 242 -1.27 8.82 9.60
C LEU A 242 -1.86 9.00 11.01
N GLY A 243 -3.05 9.59 11.12
CA GLY A 243 -3.69 9.90 12.40
C GLY A 243 -3.17 11.18 13.09
N ALA A 244 -2.33 12.00 12.42
CA ALA A 244 -1.82 13.26 12.99
C ALA A 244 -2.85 14.41 13.02
N GLY A 245 -4.11 14.18 12.64
CA GLY A 245 -5.16 15.19 12.74
C GLY A 245 -5.27 16.14 11.54
N ARG A 246 -4.56 15.89 10.42
CA ARG A 246 -4.58 16.77 9.22
C ARG A 246 -5.97 16.87 8.60
N THR A 247 -6.61 15.74 8.40
CA THR A 247 -7.96 15.67 7.85
C THR A 247 -8.97 16.34 8.77
N GLU A 248 -8.85 16.09 10.07
CA GLU A 248 -9.67 16.67 11.11
C GLU A 248 -9.55 18.20 11.10
N LEU A 249 -8.34 18.74 10.96
CA LEU A 249 -8.11 20.18 10.85
C LEU A 249 -8.80 20.78 9.62
N VAL A 250 -8.58 20.19 8.44
CA VAL A 250 -9.22 20.67 7.20
C VAL A 250 -10.74 20.61 7.30
N ARG A 251 -11.31 19.57 7.93
CA ARG A 251 -12.75 19.44 8.16
C ARG A 251 -13.31 20.52 9.10
N LEU A 252 -12.56 20.93 10.14
CA LEU A 252 -12.93 22.07 11.00
C LEU A 252 -12.93 23.38 10.21
N LEU A 253 -11.87 23.64 9.44
CA LEU A 253 -11.75 24.87 8.62
C LEU A 253 -12.86 24.97 7.57
N PHE A 254 -13.23 23.83 6.99
CA PHE A 254 -14.26 23.73 5.95
C PHE A 254 -15.69 23.63 6.52
N GLY A 255 -15.84 23.62 7.85
CA GLY A 255 -17.16 23.55 8.51
C GLY A 255 -17.87 22.20 8.32
N ALA A 256 -17.15 21.14 7.98
CA ALA A 256 -17.68 19.78 7.94
C ALA A 256 -17.82 19.19 9.35
N ASP A 257 -16.95 19.62 10.26
CA ASP A 257 -17.00 19.32 11.69
C ASP A 257 -17.12 20.64 12.48
N ARG A 258 -17.68 20.54 13.69
CA ARG A 258 -17.88 21.73 14.52
C ARG A 258 -16.62 22.10 15.29
N MET A 259 -16.24 23.36 15.23
CA MET A 259 -15.19 23.93 16.08
C MET A 259 -15.70 24.08 17.51
N GLU A 260 -14.95 23.60 18.48
CA GLU A 260 -15.28 23.61 19.91
C GLU A 260 -14.67 24.82 20.63
N GLY A 261 -13.61 25.39 20.08
CA GLY A 261 -12.91 26.54 20.60
C GLY A 261 -11.93 27.15 19.62
N GLY A 262 -11.45 28.35 19.93
CA GLY A 262 -10.56 29.13 19.09
C GLY A 262 -11.29 30.09 18.17
N GLN A 263 -10.54 30.74 17.29
CA GLN A 263 -11.03 31.76 16.33
C GLN A 263 -10.46 31.49 14.96
N LEU A 264 -11.27 31.70 13.92
CA LEU A 264 -10.87 31.68 12.54
C LEU A 264 -11.08 33.07 11.95
N LEU A 265 -10.01 33.65 11.37
CA LEU A 265 -10.06 34.96 10.75
C LEU A 265 -9.76 34.82 9.25
N LEU A 266 -10.56 35.50 8.43
CA LEU A 266 -10.36 35.64 6.99
C LEU A 266 -10.18 37.13 6.68
N ASP A 267 -9.06 37.50 6.05
CA ASP A 267 -8.66 38.89 5.79
C ASP A 267 -8.73 39.77 7.04
N GLY A 268 -8.31 39.23 8.20
CA GLY A 268 -8.33 39.89 9.50
C GLY A 268 -9.69 40.04 10.16
N LYS A 269 -10.76 39.51 9.56
CA LYS A 269 -12.11 39.52 10.13
C LYS A 269 -12.44 38.15 10.69
N GLU A 270 -12.93 38.13 11.92
CA GLU A 270 -13.39 36.88 12.54
C GLU A 270 -14.60 36.33 11.77
N ILE A 271 -14.52 35.04 11.42
CA ILE A 271 -15.57 34.31 10.71
C ILE A 271 -15.97 33.07 11.50
N GLU A 272 -17.22 32.65 11.34
CA GLU A 272 -17.70 31.37 11.84
C GLU A 272 -18.17 30.52 10.66
N VAL A 273 -17.53 29.36 10.48
CA VAL A 273 -17.83 28.41 9.39
C VAL A 273 -18.58 27.22 9.97
N ARG A 274 -19.88 27.14 9.67
CA ARG A 274 -20.81 26.12 10.22
C ARG A 274 -21.19 25.04 9.22
N SER A 275 -20.79 25.19 7.95
CA SER A 275 -21.09 24.22 6.89
C SER A 275 -20.14 24.39 5.72
N PRO A 276 -19.91 23.30 4.93
CA PRO A 276 -19.15 23.35 3.68
C PRO A 276 -19.66 24.39 2.67
N SER A 277 -20.98 24.55 2.55
CA SER A 277 -21.60 25.58 1.69
C SER A 277 -21.18 26.98 2.09
N GLN A 278 -21.09 27.26 3.38
CA GLN A 278 -20.65 28.56 3.89
C GLN A 278 -19.17 28.76 3.65
N ALA A 279 -18.32 27.75 3.85
CA ALA A 279 -16.90 27.79 3.54
C ALA A 279 -16.68 28.20 2.07
N VAL A 280 -17.34 27.51 1.14
CA VAL A 280 -17.28 27.80 -0.30
C VAL A 280 -17.72 29.22 -0.60
N SER A 281 -18.78 29.74 0.05
CA SER A 281 -19.25 31.11 -0.16
C SER A 281 -18.27 32.18 0.35
N LEU A 282 -17.43 31.82 1.31
CA LEU A 282 -16.36 32.66 1.85
C LEU A 282 -15.05 32.54 1.06
N GLY A 283 -14.96 31.62 0.10
CA GLY A 283 -13.78 31.39 -0.71
C GLY A 283 -12.74 30.44 -0.07
N ILE A 284 -13.18 29.63 0.91
CA ILE A 284 -12.36 28.61 1.60
C ILE A 284 -12.53 27.26 0.93
#